data_97fcd3ea18e2fea5991715e87829bcfa
#
_entry.id   97fcd3ea18e2fea5991715e87829bcfa
#
_cell.length_a   1.000
_cell.length_b   1.000
_cell.length_c   1.000
_cell.angle_alpha   90.00
_cell.angle_beta   90.00
_cell.angle_gamma   90.00
#
_symmetry.space_group_name_H-M   'P 1'
#
loop_
_entity.id
_entity.type
_entity.pdbx_description
1 polymer ?
#
loop_
_entity_poly.entity_id
_entity_poly.type
_entity_poly.pdbx_seq_one_letter_code
_entity_poly.pdbx_strand_id
1 'polypeptide(L)'
;MLQSLIAEIKEYKKPSILASLYMVFEVMFEISIPFIMATLLDKGVQKGDMTTVLTYGLLMLVFAFLSLFCGMQSARYGAFASAGFAKNLRKAIFKKIQTFSFENIDSFSSGGLVTRMMTDVTNVQNSYQMVIRICVRAPLNLIFAIVASYLINPQMASIFVGITLFLGLVLGLITKLVYPLFTKVFEAYDNLNNSIQENITNMRVVKSYVKEEEETVKFKKASRLIYNMFMKAIRIVILSSPAMMLSLYASFILISWIGAQLIVGGSFTTGELTSMFAYVMTILMSLMMFMMIFVMLSISMASVERINEVLGTESTIVSPENGLTEVADGSITFDHVDFAYTDENGDKTHVLSDINLSIRSGEVIGILGGTGSGKSSLVQLIPRLYDVESGSVKVAGQDVRNYDLDHLRKQVAMVLQTNVLFSGTIKENMRWGNKDATDEEIMEACKIAQADEFIQNFKDGYDTMIERGGANVSGGQRQRLCIARALLMKPKILILDDSTSAVDTKTDSLIRQGLASSLKDTTKIIIGQRISSIQDADRIVVMNDGKIDAIGTHHDLIETNAIYREVYDMQTQGKGGQADAE
;
A
#
# COMPACT_ATOMS: atom_id res chain seq x y z
N MET A 1 -3.01 -8.93 -16.34
CA MET A 1 -2.12 -8.82 -15.16
C MET A 1 -0.76 -8.18 -15.48
N LEU A 2 0.14 -8.80 -16.23
CA LEU A 2 1.42 -8.17 -16.61
C LEU A 2 1.28 -7.01 -17.61
N GLN A 3 0.26 -7.03 -18.46
CA GLN A 3 0.04 -5.98 -19.47
C GLN A 3 -0.22 -4.58 -18.87
N SER A 4 -0.95 -4.50 -17.75
CA SER A 4 -1.21 -3.24 -17.03
C SER A 4 0.09 -2.62 -16.51
N LEU A 5 0.97 -3.45 -15.94
CA LEU A 5 2.28 -2.99 -15.44
C LEU A 5 3.23 -2.61 -16.58
N ILE A 6 3.27 -3.39 -17.67
CA ILE A 6 4.08 -3.08 -18.85
C ILE A 6 3.67 -1.74 -19.48
N ALA A 7 2.38 -1.39 -19.41
CA ALA A 7 1.91 -0.09 -19.89
C ALA A 7 2.54 1.09 -19.13
N GLU A 8 2.90 0.93 -17.86
CA GLU A 8 3.53 1.99 -17.05
C GLU A 8 5.03 2.19 -17.33
N ILE A 9 5.66 1.40 -18.19
CA ILE A 9 7.03 1.63 -18.66
C ILE A 9 7.14 2.94 -19.46
N LYS A 10 6.11 3.29 -20.26
CA LYS A 10 5.96 4.56 -20.99
C LYS A 10 7.26 5.05 -21.64
N GLU A 11 7.78 6.18 -21.19
CA GLU A 11 8.99 6.84 -21.70
C GLU A 11 10.28 6.07 -21.43
N TYR A 12 10.26 5.08 -20.53
CA TYR A 12 11.45 4.30 -20.15
C TYR A 12 11.69 3.06 -21.02
N LYS A 13 10.90 2.84 -22.09
CA LYS A 13 11.10 1.73 -23.05
C LYS A 13 12.48 1.76 -23.71
N LYS A 14 12.92 2.94 -24.20
CA LYS A 14 14.22 3.09 -24.82
C LYS A 14 15.38 2.77 -23.87
N PRO A 15 15.45 3.36 -22.65
CA PRO A 15 16.45 2.98 -21.65
C PRO A 15 16.46 1.48 -21.32
N SER A 16 15.30 0.83 -21.24
CA SER A 16 15.20 -0.61 -20.96
C SER A 16 15.83 -1.44 -22.07
N ILE A 17 15.53 -1.13 -23.33
CA ILE A 17 16.13 -1.82 -24.49
C ILE A 17 17.64 -1.59 -24.54
N LEU A 18 18.09 -0.36 -24.27
CA LEU A 18 19.52 -0.04 -24.24
C LEU A 18 20.25 -0.80 -23.13
N ALA A 19 19.63 -0.92 -21.94
CA ALA A 19 20.20 -1.71 -20.84
C ALA A 19 20.43 -3.17 -21.25
N SER A 20 19.45 -3.79 -21.90
CA SER A 20 19.55 -5.16 -22.41
C SER A 20 20.56 -5.28 -23.55
N LEU A 21 20.59 -4.30 -24.46
CA LEU A 21 21.52 -4.32 -25.59
C LEU A 21 22.97 -4.21 -25.12
N TYR A 22 23.29 -3.28 -24.21
CA TYR A 22 24.61 -3.19 -23.62
C TYR A 22 25.01 -4.46 -22.86
N MET A 23 24.04 -5.14 -22.23
CA MET A 23 24.27 -6.42 -21.57
C MET A 23 24.69 -7.51 -22.58
N VAL A 24 24.07 -7.55 -23.76
CA VAL A 24 24.48 -8.49 -24.85
C VAL A 24 25.92 -8.26 -25.25
N PHE A 25 26.30 -7.00 -25.48
CA PHE A 25 27.70 -6.66 -25.83
C PHE A 25 28.70 -6.97 -24.71
N GLU A 26 28.32 -6.68 -23.45
CA GLU A 26 29.15 -7.05 -22.29
C GLU A 26 29.47 -8.53 -22.29
N VAL A 27 28.45 -9.39 -22.44
CA VAL A 27 28.61 -10.84 -22.48
C VAL A 27 29.46 -11.29 -23.68
N MET A 28 29.25 -10.70 -24.85
CA MET A 28 30.06 -11.01 -26.04
C MET A 28 31.54 -10.74 -25.82
N PHE A 29 31.88 -9.57 -25.27
CA PHE A 29 33.28 -9.23 -24.99
C PHE A 29 33.86 -10.13 -23.90
N GLU A 30 33.09 -10.39 -22.81
CA GLU A 30 33.52 -11.25 -21.71
C GLU A 30 33.85 -12.68 -22.18
N ILE A 31 32.99 -13.29 -23.00
CA ILE A 31 33.17 -14.65 -23.53
C ILE A 31 34.31 -14.73 -24.56
N SER A 32 34.65 -13.64 -25.24
CA SER A 32 35.74 -13.59 -26.18
C SER A 32 37.12 -13.60 -25.51
N ILE A 33 37.24 -13.16 -24.25
CA ILE A 33 38.54 -13.10 -23.56
C ILE A 33 39.21 -14.47 -23.42
N PRO A 34 38.57 -15.55 -22.96
CA PRO A 34 39.18 -16.88 -22.93
C PRO A 34 39.63 -17.39 -24.33
N PHE A 35 38.88 -17.07 -25.39
CA PHE A 35 39.22 -17.44 -26.75
C PHE A 35 40.53 -16.75 -27.23
N ILE A 36 40.68 -15.45 -26.92
CA ILE A 36 41.88 -14.67 -27.21
C ILE A 36 43.06 -15.21 -26.39
N MET A 37 42.79 -15.58 -25.10
CA MET A 37 43.78 -16.18 -24.20
C MET A 37 44.37 -17.48 -24.76
N ALA A 38 43.56 -18.36 -25.38
CA ALA A 38 44.03 -19.56 -26.05
C ALA A 38 45.07 -19.21 -27.14
N THR A 39 44.73 -18.24 -27.99
CA THR A 39 45.62 -17.81 -29.07
C THR A 39 46.92 -17.20 -28.54
N LEU A 40 46.86 -16.42 -27.45
CA LEU A 40 48.04 -15.86 -26.78
C LEU A 40 48.97 -16.96 -26.27
N LEU A 41 48.41 -17.98 -25.61
CA LEU A 41 49.21 -19.10 -25.10
C LEU A 41 49.85 -19.92 -26.21
N ASP A 42 49.10 -20.29 -27.24
CA ASP A 42 49.56 -21.20 -28.28
C ASP A 42 50.52 -20.55 -29.29
N LYS A 43 50.25 -19.31 -29.70
CA LYS A 43 51.04 -18.61 -30.70
C LYS A 43 52.12 -17.70 -30.11
N GLY A 44 51.90 -17.21 -28.89
CA GLY A 44 52.84 -16.32 -28.21
C GLY A 44 53.75 -17.06 -27.25
N VAL A 45 53.20 -17.58 -26.16
CA VAL A 45 53.98 -18.16 -25.05
C VAL A 45 54.71 -19.42 -25.49
N GLN A 46 54.05 -20.38 -26.15
CA GLN A 46 54.66 -21.64 -26.58
C GLN A 46 55.75 -21.45 -27.66
N LYS A 47 55.58 -20.41 -28.48
CA LYS A 47 56.58 -20.12 -29.55
C LYS A 47 57.66 -19.12 -29.12
N GLY A 48 57.55 -18.57 -27.89
CA GLY A 48 58.51 -17.56 -27.40
C GLY A 48 58.38 -16.20 -28.10
N ASP A 49 57.29 -15.94 -28.82
CA ASP A 49 57.09 -14.71 -29.57
C ASP A 49 56.44 -13.62 -28.66
N MET A 50 57.30 -12.75 -28.11
CA MET A 50 56.89 -11.67 -27.23
C MET A 50 55.99 -10.64 -27.94
N THR A 51 56.18 -10.45 -29.25
CA THR A 51 55.33 -9.51 -30.02
C THR A 51 53.88 -9.98 -30.06
N THR A 52 53.69 -11.28 -30.31
CA THR A 52 52.36 -11.92 -30.27
C THR A 52 51.76 -11.87 -28.87
N VAL A 53 52.55 -12.11 -27.80
CA VAL A 53 52.06 -11.98 -26.40
C VAL A 53 51.56 -10.56 -26.10
N LEU A 54 52.37 -9.55 -26.48
CA LEU A 54 51.98 -8.15 -26.25
C LEU A 54 50.71 -7.75 -27.04
N THR A 55 50.62 -8.19 -28.31
CA THR A 55 49.49 -7.86 -29.18
C THR A 55 48.19 -8.46 -28.65
N TYR A 56 48.15 -9.76 -28.34
CA TYR A 56 46.95 -10.41 -27.81
C TYR A 56 46.67 -10.00 -26.36
N GLY A 57 47.69 -9.72 -25.55
CA GLY A 57 47.54 -9.16 -24.23
C GLY A 57 46.87 -7.78 -24.26
N LEU A 58 47.30 -6.90 -25.17
CA LEU A 58 46.67 -5.61 -25.38
C LEU A 58 45.22 -5.77 -25.89
N LEU A 59 44.99 -6.71 -26.80
CA LEU A 59 43.64 -7.00 -27.29
C LEU A 59 42.70 -7.46 -26.15
N MET A 60 43.17 -8.34 -25.27
CA MET A 60 42.42 -8.75 -24.08
C MET A 60 42.09 -7.56 -23.17
N LEU A 61 43.03 -6.65 -22.95
CA LEU A 61 42.80 -5.41 -22.20
C LEU A 61 41.72 -4.54 -22.86
N VAL A 62 41.76 -4.38 -24.18
CA VAL A 62 40.72 -3.63 -24.91
C VAL A 62 39.36 -4.28 -24.75
N PHE A 63 39.24 -5.60 -24.87
CA PHE A 63 37.98 -6.32 -24.68
C PHE A 63 37.47 -6.21 -23.23
N ALA A 64 38.38 -6.26 -22.24
CA ALA A 64 38.04 -6.06 -20.85
C ALA A 64 37.48 -4.64 -20.58
N PHE A 65 38.12 -3.61 -21.18
CA PHE A 65 37.62 -2.24 -21.08
C PHE A 65 36.27 -2.04 -21.79
N LEU A 66 36.07 -2.66 -22.96
CA LEU A 66 34.79 -2.61 -23.67
C LEU A 66 33.69 -3.33 -22.87
N SER A 67 33.99 -4.49 -22.29
CA SER A 67 33.07 -5.20 -21.41
C SER A 67 32.70 -4.34 -20.19
N LEU A 68 33.70 -3.73 -19.51
CA LEU A 68 33.47 -2.82 -18.39
C LEU A 68 32.58 -1.62 -18.79
N PHE A 69 32.88 -0.98 -19.93
CA PHE A 69 32.09 0.13 -20.44
C PHE A 69 30.65 -0.29 -20.71
N CYS A 70 30.43 -1.42 -21.40
CA CYS A 70 29.09 -1.95 -21.67
C CYS A 70 28.35 -2.29 -20.37
N GLY A 71 29.04 -2.91 -19.41
CA GLY A 71 28.47 -3.22 -18.08
C GLY A 71 28.05 -1.99 -17.30
N MET A 72 28.89 -0.93 -17.31
CA MET A 72 28.52 0.36 -16.70
C MET A 72 27.31 1.00 -17.37
N GLN A 73 27.25 1.01 -18.71
CA GLN A 73 26.10 1.57 -19.43
C GLN A 73 24.83 0.74 -19.20
N SER A 74 24.92 -0.58 -19.23
CA SER A 74 23.81 -1.48 -18.88
C SER A 74 23.29 -1.20 -17.48
N ALA A 75 24.18 -1.04 -16.50
CA ALA A 75 23.82 -0.72 -15.13
C ALA A 75 23.12 0.65 -15.01
N ARG A 76 23.69 1.68 -15.66
CA ARG A 76 23.15 3.05 -15.67
C ARG A 76 21.76 3.11 -16.30
N TYR A 77 21.58 2.57 -17.50
CA TYR A 77 20.27 2.55 -18.16
C TYR A 77 19.28 1.66 -17.45
N GLY A 78 19.71 0.53 -16.88
CA GLY A 78 18.87 -0.37 -16.09
C GLY A 78 18.36 0.28 -14.81
N ALA A 79 19.23 0.97 -14.07
CA ALA A 79 18.82 1.71 -12.87
C ALA A 79 17.87 2.88 -13.20
N PHE A 80 18.18 3.64 -14.26
CA PHE A 80 17.32 4.74 -14.70
C PHE A 80 15.94 4.24 -15.16
N ALA A 81 15.88 3.16 -15.93
CA ALA A 81 14.64 2.57 -16.40
C ALA A 81 13.79 2.01 -15.25
N SER A 82 14.40 1.28 -14.32
CA SER A 82 13.69 0.67 -13.20
C SER A 82 13.17 1.71 -12.20
N ALA A 83 13.96 2.74 -11.89
CA ALA A 83 13.53 3.85 -11.04
C ALA A 83 12.39 4.66 -11.69
N GLY A 84 12.49 4.91 -12.99
CA GLY A 84 11.45 5.59 -13.75
C GLY A 84 10.15 4.80 -13.83
N PHE A 85 10.24 3.50 -14.07
CA PHE A 85 9.09 2.60 -14.02
C PHE A 85 8.40 2.62 -12.65
N ALA A 86 9.17 2.52 -11.56
CA ALA A 86 8.64 2.59 -10.20
C ALA A 86 7.98 3.94 -9.90
N LYS A 87 8.55 5.06 -10.40
CA LYS A 87 7.93 6.39 -10.31
C LYS A 87 6.55 6.41 -10.96
N ASN A 88 6.45 5.89 -12.20
CA ASN A 88 5.18 5.84 -12.92
C ASN A 88 4.16 4.96 -12.22
N LEU A 89 4.60 3.79 -11.73
CA LEU A 89 3.75 2.86 -11.01
C LEU A 89 3.21 3.47 -9.71
N ARG A 90 4.06 4.11 -8.89
CA ARG A 90 3.60 4.85 -7.69
C ARG A 90 2.59 5.94 -8.04
N LYS A 91 2.84 6.69 -9.12
CA LYS A 91 1.91 7.72 -9.59
C LYS A 91 0.57 7.12 -10.01
N ALA A 92 0.58 5.99 -10.72
CA ALA A 92 -0.63 5.31 -11.16
C ALA A 92 -1.45 4.78 -9.96
N ILE A 93 -0.79 4.10 -9.02
CA ILE A 93 -1.42 3.61 -7.79
C ILE A 93 -2.00 4.79 -6.98
N PHE A 94 -1.23 5.84 -6.74
CA PHE A 94 -1.70 7.00 -5.99
C PHE A 94 -2.91 7.66 -6.64
N LYS A 95 -2.85 7.87 -7.97
CA LYS A 95 -3.99 8.42 -8.72
C LYS A 95 -5.23 7.52 -8.60
N LYS A 96 -5.04 6.20 -8.65
CA LYS A 96 -6.14 5.24 -8.55
C LYS A 96 -6.78 5.27 -7.16
N ILE A 97 -5.97 5.29 -6.08
CA ILE A 97 -6.45 5.40 -4.69
C ILE A 97 -7.28 6.69 -4.49
N GLN A 98 -6.90 7.81 -5.13
CA GLN A 98 -7.68 9.06 -5.05
C GLN A 98 -9.07 8.96 -5.71
N THR A 99 -9.31 7.97 -6.54
CA THR A 99 -10.64 7.73 -7.16
C THR A 99 -11.49 6.74 -6.37
N PHE A 100 -10.98 6.13 -5.31
CA PHE A 100 -11.70 5.13 -4.53
C PHE A 100 -12.87 5.74 -3.75
N SER A 101 -13.96 4.99 -3.66
CA SER A 101 -15.05 5.24 -2.73
C SER A 101 -14.63 4.87 -1.30
N PHE A 102 -15.43 5.25 -0.30
CA PHE A 102 -15.21 4.81 1.09
C PHE A 102 -15.26 3.28 1.21
N GLU A 103 -16.19 2.63 0.55
CA GLU A 103 -16.30 1.17 0.49
C GLU A 103 -15.01 0.51 -0.04
N ASN A 104 -14.40 1.08 -1.11
CA ASN A 104 -13.11 0.60 -1.59
C ASN A 104 -11.98 0.82 -0.56
N ILE A 105 -11.99 1.97 0.16
CA ILE A 105 -10.97 2.25 1.18
C ILE A 105 -11.12 1.31 2.37
N ASP A 106 -12.34 0.96 2.75
CA ASP A 106 -12.63 0.05 3.85
C ASP A 106 -12.20 -1.40 3.53
N SER A 107 -12.36 -1.84 2.26
CA SER A 107 -11.88 -3.14 1.79
C SER A 107 -10.35 -3.24 1.74
N PHE A 108 -9.64 -2.11 1.56
CA PHE A 108 -8.19 -2.04 1.63
C PHE A 108 -7.76 -1.36 2.92
N SER A 109 -7.15 -2.04 3.86
CA SER A 109 -6.60 -1.34 5.03
C SER A 109 -5.61 -0.24 4.62
N SER A 110 -5.64 0.92 5.29
CA SER A 110 -4.72 2.03 5.00
C SER A 110 -3.25 1.61 5.05
N GLY A 111 -2.88 0.74 6.01
CA GLY A 111 -1.53 0.15 6.10
C GLY A 111 -1.21 -0.73 4.90
N GLY A 112 -2.18 -1.49 4.40
CA GLY A 112 -2.05 -2.31 3.20
C GLY A 112 -1.77 -1.49 1.95
N LEU A 113 -2.49 -0.39 1.73
CA LEU A 113 -2.26 0.53 0.61
C LEU A 113 -0.86 1.17 0.66
N VAL A 114 -0.40 1.60 1.85
CA VAL A 114 0.96 2.12 2.03
C VAL A 114 2.00 1.06 1.71
N THR A 115 1.83 -0.18 2.16
CA THR A 115 2.73 -1.30 1.86
C THR A 115 2.81 -1.56 0.36
N ARG A 116 1.68 -1.54 -0.35
CA ARG A 116 1.63 -1.69 -1.81
C ARG A 116 2.38 -0.58 -2.53
N MET A 117 2.24 0.67 -2.11
CA MET A 117 2.94 1.81 -2.71
C MET A 117 4.45 1.83 -2.42
N MET A 118 4.90 1.35 -1.27
CA MET A 118 6.30 1.43 -0.85
C MET A 118 7.04 0.12 -1.11
N THR A 119 6.65 -0.94 -0.43
CA THR A 119 7.37 -2.23 -0.46
C THR A 119 7.12 -2.99 -1.76
N ASP A 120 5.86 -3.16 -2.16
CA ASP A 120 5.54 -3.95 -3.35
C ASP A 120 6.05 -3.29 -4.63
N VAL A 121 5.92 -1.97 -4.76
CA VAL A 121 6.52 -1.25 -5.90
C VAL A 121 8.03 -1.39 -5.91
N THR A 122 8.70 -1.40 -4.76
CA THR A 122 10.16 -1.60 -4.69
C THR A 122 10.55 -3.02 -5.09
N ASN A 123 9.79 -4.04 -4.68
CA ASN A 123 10.00 -5.42 -5.10
C ASN A 123 9.85 -5.57 -6.62
N VAL A 124 8.80 -4.98 -7.19
CA VAL A 124 8.56 -4.98 -8.64
C VAL A 124 9.63 -4.19 -9.38
N GLN A 125 10.11 -3.06 -8.85
CA GLN A 125 11.23 -2.29 -9.39
C GLN A 125 12.51 -3.13 -9.48
N ASN A 126 12.88 -3.81 -8.39
CA ASN A 126 14.08 -4.66 -8.34
C ASN A 126 13.98 -5.83 -9.32
N SER A 127 12.81 -6.46 -9.40
CA SER A 127 12.56 -7.53 -10.34
C SER A 127 12.59 -7.05 -11.80
N TYR A 128 12.03 -5.89 -12.07
CA TYR A 128 12.11 -5.28 -13.40
C TYR A 128 13.57 -5.03 -13.80
N GLN A 129 14.38 -4.47 -12.90
CA GLN A 129 15.82 -4.27 -13.15
C GLN A 129 16.54 -5.60 -13.40
N MET A 130 16.17 -6.65 -12.67
CA MET A 130 16.72 -7.99 -12.86
C MET A 130 16.32 -8.57 -14.22
N VAL A 131 15.04 -8.42 -14.62
CA VAL A 131 14.55 -8.93 -15.91
C VAL A 131 15.31 -8.29 -17.07
N ILE A 132 15.50 -6.98 -17.10
CA ILE A 132 16.16 -6.30 -18.22
C ILE A 132 17.69 -6.49 -18.24
N ARG A 133 18.30 -7.03 -17.17
CA ARG A 133 19.75 -7.26 -17.09
C ARG A 133 20.10 -8.73 -16.86
N ILE A 134 19.76 -9.30 -15.70
CA ILE A 134 20.21 -10.64 -15.29
C ILE A 134 19.52 -11.74 -16.09
N CYS A 135 18.20 -11.59 -16.36
CA CYS A 135 17.47 -12.54 -17.22
C CYS A 135 17.95 -12.52 -18.68
N VAL A 136 18.63 -11.46 -19.11
CA VAL A 136 19.30 -11.39 -20.41
C VAL A 136 20.70 -12.00 -20.31
N ARG A 137 21.47 -11.66 -19.27
CA ARG A 137 22.85 -12.11 -19.07
C ARG A 137 22.97 -13.62 -18.92
N ALA A 138 22.16 -14.23 -18.04
CA ALA A 138 22.31 -15.64 -17.69
C ALA A 138 22.15 -16.60 -18.90
N PRO A 139 21.06 -16.51 -19.71
CA PRO A 139 20.96 -17.36 -20.90
C PRO A 139 22.02 -17.07 -21.96
N LEU A 140 22.40 -15.79 -22.16
CA LEU A 140 23.42 -15.43 -23.12
C LEU A 140 24.81 -15.98 -22.74
N ASN A 141 25.19 -15.87 -21.46
CA ASN A 141 26.43 -16.46 -20.97
C ASN A 141 26.47 -17.97 -21.21
N LEU A 142 25.36 -18.66 -20.90
CA LEU A 142 25.26 -20.11 -21.12
C LEU A 142 25.37 -20.46 -22.60
N ILE A 143 24.59 -19.81 -23.47
CA ILE A 143 24.55 -20.07 -24.91
C ILE A 143 25.91 -19.75 -25.54
N PHE A 144 26.46 -18.56 -25.29
CA PHE A 144 27.70 -18.13 -25.89
C PHE A 144 28.90 -18.96 -25.41
N ALA A 145 28.94 -19.38 -24.13
CA ALA A 145 29.97 -20.26 -23.62
C ALA A 145 29.92 -21.65 -24.29
N ILE A 146 28.73 -22.23 -24.49
CA ILE A 146 28.54 -23.48 -25.19
C ILE A 146 28.94 -23.34 -26.68
N VAL A 147 28.50 -22.27 -27.34
CA VAL A 147 28.84 -21.99 -28.75
C VAL A 147 30.36 -21.79 -28.92
N ALA A 148 30.97 -20.97 -28.04
CA ALA A 148 32.43 -20.77 -28.07
C ALA A 148 33.18 -22.08 -27.86
N SER A 149 32.74 -22.91 -26.93
CA SER A 149 33.32 -24.25 -26.71
C SER A 149 33.16 -25.16 -27.93
N TYR A 150 32.02 -25.11 -28.61
CA TYR A 150 31.74 -25.88 -29.82
C TYR A 150 32.63 -25.44 -30.99
N LEU A 151 32.90 -24.14 -31.14
CA LEU A 151 33.79 -23.59 -32.17
C LEU A 151 35.25 -24.00 -31.96
N ILE A 152 35.67 -24.21 -30.70
CA ILE A 152 37.02 -24.71 -30.39
C ILE A 152 37.07 -26.22 -30.65
N ASN A 153 36.22 -27.01 -30.01
CA ASN A 153 36.19 -28.45 -30.19
C ASN A 153 34.77 -29.03 -29.87
N PRO A 154 34.07 -29.62 -30.86
CA PRO A 154 32.75 -30.19 -30.69
C PRO A 154 32.68 -31.33 -29.65
N GLN A 155 33.73 -32.14 -29.53
CA GLN A 155 33.77 -33.22 -28.55
C GLN A 155 33.83 -32.69 -27.13
N MET A 156 34.59 -31.62 -26.87
CA MET A 156 34.65 -30.94 -25.59
C MET A 156 33.33 -30.24 -25.25
N ALA A 157 32.69 -29.64 -26.24
CA ALA A 157 31.37 -28.98 -26.04
C ALA A 157 30.29 -29.96 -25.56
N SER A 158 30.35 -31.24 -25.97
CA SER A 158 29.39 -32.26 -25.52
C SER A 158 29.44 -32.48 -24.00
N ILE A 159 30.61 -32.32 -23.37
CA ILE A 159 30.77 -32.39 -21.91
C ILE A 159 29.97 -31.28 -21.25
N PHE A 160 30.08 -30.05 -21.77
CA PHE A 160 29.32 -28.89 -21.21
C PHE A 160 27.83 -29.06 -21.34
N VAL A 161 27.35 -29.57 -22.47
CA VAL A 161 25.91 -29.87 -22.63
C VAL A 161 25.45 -30.91 -21.61
N GLY A 162 26.24 -32.00 -21.46
CA GLY A 162 25.91 -33.05 -20.47
C GLY A 162 25.86 -32.54 -19.03
N ILE A 163 26.85 -31.73 -18.64
CA ILE A 163 26.92 -31.15 -17.29
C ILE A 163 25.79 -30.10 -17.07
N THR A 164 25.52 -29.29 -18.09
CA THR A 164 24.41 -28.31 -18.03
C THR A 164 23.06 -29.02 -17.82
N LEU A 165 22.82 -30.11 -18.56
CA LEU A 165 21.61 -30.90 -18.41
C LEU A 165 21.54 -31.59 -17.05
N PHE A 166 22.63 -32.19 -16.59
CA PHE A 166 22.69 -32.83 -15.28
C PHE A 166 22.43 -31.83 -14.15
N LEU A 167 23.17 -30.73 -14.10
CA LEU A 167 23.04 -29.73 -13.06
C LEU A 167 21.69 -29.00 -13.15
N GLY A 168 21.20 -28.71 -14.36
CA GLY A 168 19.88 -28.12 -14.59
C GLY A 168 18.75 -29.02 -14.06
N LEU A 169 18.86 -30.34 -14.28
CA LEU A 169 17.90 -31.29 -13.75
C LEU A 169 17.95 -31.37 -12.21
N VAL A 170 19.15 -31.43 -11.63
CA VAL A 170 19.34 -31.46 -10.17
C VAL A 170 18.79 -30.19 -9.51
N LEU A 171 19.15 -29.00 -10.03
CA LEU A 171 18.68 -27.73 -9.51
C LEU A 171 17.15 -27.56 -9.71
N GLY A 172 16.63 -27.99 -10.84
CA GLY A 172 15.19 -28.01 -11.10
C GLY A 172 14.42 -28.90 -10.12
N LEU A 173 14.95 -30.08 -9.82
CA LEU A 173 14.37 -31.00 -8.85
C LEU A 173 14.42 -30.40 -7.42
N ILE A 174 15.56 -29.82 -7.01
CA ILE A 174 15.70 -29.12 -5.73
C ILE A 174 14.66 -28.01 -5.61
N THR A 175 14.54 -27.15 -6.65
CA THR A 175 13.57 -26.06 -6.67
C THR A 175 12.13 -26.57 -6.50
N LYS A 176 11.75 -27.61 -7.25
CA LYS A 176 10.42 -28.23 -7.16
C LYS A 176 10.09 -28.77 -5.77
N LEU A 177 11.06 -29.37 -5.09
CA LEU A 177 10.88 -29.91 -3.74
C LEU A 177 10.87 -28.83 -2.65
N VAL A 178 11.63 -27.77 -2.84
CA VAL A 178 11.82 -26.71 -1.83
C VAL A 178 10.70 -25.66 -1.88
N TYR A 179 10.17 -25.38 -3.05
CA TYR A 179 9.13 -24.35 -3.24
C TYR A 179 7.93 -24.49 -2.28
N PRO A 180 7.25 -25.68 -2.19
CA PRO A 180 6.12 -25.84 -1.28
C PRO A 180 6.52 -25.78 0.21
N LEU A 181 7.78 -26.05 0.54
CA LEU A 181 8.26 -25.92 1.91
C LEU A 181 8.45 -24.47 2.30
N PHE A 182 9.01 -23.64 1.40
CA PHE A 182 9.15 -22.21 1.66
C PHE A 182 7.80 -21.50 1.74
N THR A 183 6.81 -21.88 0.93
CA THR A 183 5.44 -21.33 1.05
C THR A 183 4.91 -21.51 2.47
N LYS A 184 5.02 -22.72 3.02
CA LYS A 184 4.60 -23.00 4.42
C LYS A 184 5.43 -22.23 5.46
N VAL A 185 6.71 -22.01 5.20
CA VAL A 185 7.57 -21.20 6.07
C VAL A 185 7.09 -19.74 6.07
N PHE A 186 6.76 -19.17 4.90
CA PHE A 186 6.25 -17.80 4.81
C PHE A 186 4.91 -17.64 5.51
N GLU A 187 3.95 -18.57 5.32
CA GLU A 187 2.69 -18.59 6.06
C GLU A 187 2.90 -18.60 7.59
N ALA A 188 3.87 -19.40 8.06
CA ALA A 188 4.20 -19.45 9.48
C ALA A 188 4.87 -18.14 9.97
N TYR A 189 5.66 -17.47 9.13
CA TYR A 189 6.22 -16.14 9.41
C TYR A 189 5.13 -15.06 9.49
N ASP A 190 4.15 -15.08 8.61
CA ASP A 190 3.03 -14.13 8.62
C ASP A 190 2.22 -14.27 9.90
N ASN A 191 1.93 -15.51 10.32
CA ASN A 191 1.25 -15.79 11.60
C ASN A 191 2.06 -15.31 12.81
N LEU A 192 3.38 -15.48 12.78
CA LEU A 192 4.27 -14.98 13.85
C LEU A 192 4.28 -13.45 13.87
N ASN A 193 4.39 -12.79 12.71
CA ASN A 193 4.39 -11.34 12.60
C ASN A 193 3.09 -10.73 13.11
N ASN A 194 1.94 -11.30 12.75
CA ASN A 194 0.64 -10.88 13.25
C ASN A 194 0.57 -10.99 14.78
N SER A 195 1.04 -12.11 15.34
CA SER A 195 1.08 -12.30 16.80
C SER A 195 2.02 -11.32 17.50
N ILE A 196 3.17 -10.99 16.90
CA ILE A 196 4.11 -9.98 17.42
C ILE A 196 3.47 -8.59 17.37
N GLN A 197 2.84 -8.23 16.25
CA GLN A 197 2.21 -6.93 16.09
C GLN A 197 1.06 -6.75 17.09
N GLU A 198 0.22 -7.77 17.28
CA GLU A 198 -0.83 -7.79 18.29
C GLU A 198 -0.27 -7.57 19.69
N ASN A 199 0.78 -8.31 20.04
CA ASN A 199 1.43 -8.23 21.36
C ASN A 199 2.04 -6.85 21.61
N ILE A 200 2.79 -6.30 20.64
CA ILE A 200 3.44 -4.98 20.76
C ILE A 200 2.38 -3.87 20.85
N THR A 201 1.34 -3.92 20.01
CA THR A 201 0.26 -2.93 20.02
C THR A 201 -0.46 -2.92 21.37
N ASN A 202 -0.69 -4.11 21.95
CA ASN A 202 -1.41 -4.28 23.20
C ASN A 202 -0.47 -4.54 24.41
N MET A 203 0.79 -4.10 24.34
CA MET A 203 1.80 -4.35 25.39
C MET A 203 1.33 -3.85 26.78
N ARG A 204 0.58 -2.77 26.83
CA ARG A 204 0.00 -2.27 28.08
C ARG A 204 -0.96 -3.29 28.72
N VAL A 205 -1.75 -3.98 27.90
CA VAL A 205 -2.68 -5.04 28.38
C VAL A 205 -1.87 -6.24 28.87
N VAL A 206 -0.88 -6.70 28.10
CA VAL A 206 0.01 -7.80 28.51
C VAL A 206 0.65 -7.51 29.87
N LYS A 207 1.15 -6.27 30.06
CA LYS A 207 1.74 -5.81 31.32
C LYS A 207 0.72 -5.73 32.46
N SER A 208 -0.47 -5.20 32.21
CA SER A 208 -1.49 -5.03 33.26
C SER A 208 -2.05 -6.35 33.77
N TYR A 209 -2.06 -7.40 32.93
CA TYR A 209 -2.51 -8.74 33.30
C TYR A 209 -1.35 -9.72 33.66
N VAL A 210 -0.09 -9.23 33.69
CA VAL A 210 1.11 -10.02 34.02
C VAL A 210 1.22 -11.28 33.14
N LYS A 211 1.02 -11.14 31.82
CA LYS A 211 0.98 -12.25 30.85
C LYS A 211 2.25 -12.37 30.01
N GLU A 212 3.36 -11.73 30.40
CA GLU A 212 4.62 -11.71 29.64
C GLU A 212 5.21 -13.11 29.45
N GLU A 213 5.08 -13.97 30.47
CA GLU A 213 5.64 -15.33 30.42
C GLU A 213 4.83 -16.21 29.44
N GLU A 214 3.49 -16.13 29.48
CA GLU A 214 2.61 -16.84 28.56
C GLU A 214 2.85 -16.42 27.10
N GLU A 215 2.95 -15.11 26.83
CA GLU A 215 3.24 -14.59 25.50
C GLU A 215 4.65 -14.97 25.03
N THR A 216 5.64 -15.02 25.95
CA THR A 216 6.98 -15.50 25.63
C THR A 216 6.97 -16.99 25.24
N VAL A 217 6.19 -17.82 25.91
CA VAL A 217 6.04 -19.24 25.57
C VAL A 217 5.37 -19.41 24.21
N LYS A 218 4.31 -18.64 23.94
CA LYS A 218 3.59 -18.62 22.64
C LYS A 218 4.55 -18.25 21.50
N PHE A 219 5.34 -17.18 21.68
CA PHE A 219 6.36 -16.77 20.73
C PHE A 219 7.42 -17.85 20.48
N LYS A 220 7.98 -18.44 21.55
CA LYS A 220 8.97 -19.52 21.44
C LYS A 220 8.43 -20.73 20.67
N LYS A 221 7.16 -21.09 20.88
CA LYS A 221 6.50 -22.20 20.17
C LYS A 221 6.37 -21.91 18.67
N ALA A 222 5.91 -20.70 18.30
CA ALA A 222 5.79 -20.28 16.90
C ALA A 222 7.17 -20.19 16.23
N SER A 223 8.15 -19.59 16.89
CA SER A 223 9.53 -19.49 16.39
C SER A 223 10.16 -20.88 16.18
N ARG A 224 9.92 -21.83 17.10
CA ARG A 224 10.41 -23.22 16.97
C ARG A 224 9.77 -23.97 15.81
N LEU A 225 8.48 -23.69 15.53
CA LEU A 225 7.79 -24.25 14.37
C LEU A 225 8.46 -23.77 13.07
N ILE A 226 8.67 -22.45 12.94
CA ILE A 226 9.37 -21.84 11.79
C ILE A 226 10.77 -22.42 11.64
N TYR A 227 11.55 -22.50 12.72
CA TYR A 227 12.88 -23.09 12.72
C TYR A 227 12.86 -24.51 12.14
N ASN A 228 11.94 -25.36 12.60
CA ASN A 228 11.85 -26.75 12.16
C ASN A 228 11.46 -26.85 10.66
N MET A 229 10.53 -26.01 10.20
CA MET A 229 10.13 -25.94 8.79
C MET A 229 11.27 -25.42 7.90
N PHE A 230 11.92 -24.34 8.32
CA PHE A 230 13.06 -23.75 7.61
C PHE A 230 14.22 -24.74 7.52
N MET A 231 14.55 -25.45 8.60
CA MET A 231 15.60 -26.46 8.59
C MET A 231 15.30 -27.62 7.64
N LYS A 232 14.05 -28.02 7.46
CA LYS A 232 13.66 -29.02 6.45
C LYS A 232 13.93 -28.50 5.03
N ALA A 233 13.56 -27.25 4.74
CA ALA A 233 13.80 -26.62 3.42
C ALA A 233 15.31 -26.48 3.17
N ILE A 234 16.07 -25.93 4.12
CA ILE A 234 17.51 -25.69 4.00
C ILE A 234 18.30 -27.00 3.79
N ARG A 235 17.93 -28.12 4.44
CA ARG A 235 18.59 -29.41 4.22
C ARG A 235 18.56 -29.86 2.77
N ILE A 236 17.49 -29.51 2.03
CA ILE A 236 17.38 -29.83 0.59
C ILE A 236 18.17 -28.79 -0.22
N VAL A 237 18.08 -27.50 0.11
CA VAL A 237 18.83 -26.43 -0.58
C VAL A 237 20.34 -26.64 -0.49
N ILE A 238 20.84 -27.05 0.67
CA ILE A 238 22.28 -27.31 0.88
C ILE A 238 22.84 -28.33 -0.11
N LEU A 239 22.03 -29.29 -0.59
CA LEU A 239 22.46 -30.27 -1.59
C LEU A 239 22.86 -29.62 -2.94
N SER A 240 22.42 -28.39 -3.21
CA SER A 240 22.82 -27.65 -4.42
C SER A 240 24.32 -27.36 -4.47
N SER A 241 24.95 -27.07 -3.32
CA SER A 241 26.39 -26.79 -3.24
C SER A 241 27.27 -28.02 -3.54
N PRO A 242 27.09 -29.20 -2.92
CA PRO A 242 27.78 -30.42 -3.32
C PRO A 242 27.54 -30.84 -4.78
N ALA A 243 26.30 -30.69 -5.28
CA ALA A 243 25.98 -30.99 -6.68
C ALA A 243 26.77 -30.10 -7.64
N MET A 244 26.89 -28.82 -7.33
CA MET A 244 27.67 -27.87 -8.09
C MET A 244 29.17 -28.19 -8.04
N MET A 245 29.71 -28.47 -6.85
CA MET A 245 31.11 -28.84 -6.69
C MET A 245 31.45 -30.16 -7.41
N LEU A 246 30.56 -31.15 -7.33
CA LEU A 246 30.69 -32.39 -8.10
C LEU A 246 30.72 -32.10 -9.60
N SER A 247 29.80 -31.28 -10.10
CA SER A 247 29.75 -30.86 -11.49
C SER A 247 31.03 -30.13 -11.92
N LEU A 248 31.56 -29.24 -11.07
CA LEU A 248 32.81 -28.52 -11.31
C LEU A 248 34.01 -29.46 -11.44
N TYR A 249 34.22 -30.29 -10.43
CA TYR A 249 35.37 -31.20 -10.42
C TYR A 249 35.25 -32.30 -11.47
N ALA A 250 34.04 -32.83 -11.70
CA ALA A 250 33.80 -33.77 -12.79
C ALA A 250 34.11 -33.12 -14.14
N SER A 251 33.71 -31.85 -14.35
CA SER A 251 34.08 -31.10 -15.56
C SER A 251 35.59 -30.98 -15.72
N PHE A 252 36.30 -30.56 -14.69
CA PHE A 252 37.74 -30.38 -14.73
C PHE A 252 38.45 -31.70 -15.00
N ILE A 253 38.06 -32.81 -14.37
CA ILE A 253 38.65 -34.13 -14.59
C ILE A 253 38.39 -34.59 -16.02
N LEU A 254 37.13 -34.51 -16.50
CA LEU A 254 36.78 -34.94 -17.86
C LEU A 254 37.51 -34.13 -18.95
N ILE A 255 37.52 -32.79 -18.80
CA ILE A 255 38.16 -31.87 -19.72
C ILE A 255 39.68 -32.09 -19.70
N SER A 256 40.32 -32.28 -18.54
CA SER A 256 41.74 -32.58 -18.44
C SER A 256 42.06 -33.92 -19.07
N TRP A 257 41.28 -34.97 -18.81
CA TRP A 257 41.51 -36.31 -19.34
C TRP A 257 41.38 -36.36 -20.86
N ILE A 258 40.21 -35.93 -21.38
CA ILE A 258 39.94 -35.94 -22.82
C ILE A 258 40.82 -34.91 -23.54
N GLY A 259 41.03 -33.73 -22.94
CA GLY A 259 41.89 -32.68 -23.46
C GLY A 259 43.34 -33.15 -23.59
N ALA A 260 43.88 -33.84 -22.58
CA ALA A 260 45.23 -34.42 -22.68
C ALA A 260 45.36 -35.45 -23.81
N GLN A 261 44.36 -36.32 -23.99
CA GLN A 261 44.36 -37.28 -25.13
C GLN A 261 44.34 -36.57 -26.46
N LEU A 262 43.54 -35.52 -26.62
CA LEU A 262 43.45 -34.74 -27.87
C LEU A 262 44.72 -33.91 -28.12
N ILE A 263 45.38 -33.41 -27.07
CA ILE A 263 46.66 -32.68 -27.18
C ILE A 263 47.76 -33.64 -27.64
N VAL A 264 47.88 -34.81 -27.03
CA VAL A 264 48.85 -35.84 -27.46
C VAL A 264 48.57 -36.31 -28.88
N GLY A 265 47.28 -36.38 -29.28
CA GLY A 265 46.84 -36.66 -30.65
C GLY A 265 47.07 -35.51 -31.66
N GLY A 266 47.49 -34.33 -31.21
CA GLY A 266 47.79 -33.16 -32.06
C GLY A 266 46.53 -32.42 -32.57
N SER A 267 45.32 -32.75 -32.09
CA SER A 267 44.06 -32.16 -32.53
C SER A 267 43.53 -31.07 -31.59
N PHE A 268 44.24 -30.77 -30.51
CA PHE A 268 43.85 -29.79 -29.48
C PHE A 268 45.10 -29.14 -28.87
N THR A 269 44.99 -27.91 -28.38
CA THR A 269 46.14 -27.17 -27.85
C THR A 269 46.00 -26.93 -26.35
N THR A 270 47.12 -26.55 -25.68
CA THR A 270 47.09 -26.22 -24.24
C THR A 270 46.37 -24.90 -23.97
N GLY A 271 46.41 -23.95 -24.90
CA GLY A 271 45.66 -22.70 -24.81
C GLY A 271 44.15 -22.93 -24.90
N GLU A 272 43.74 -23.81 -25.84
CA GLU A 272 42.33 -24.22 -25.97
C GLU A 272 41.83 -24.92 -24.69
N LEU A 273 42.65 -25.80 -24.09
CA LEU A 273 42.34 -26.45 -22.81
C LEU A 273 42.10 -25.42 -21.69
N THR A 274 42.95 -24.41 -21.61
CA THR A 274 42.83 -23.33 -20.61
C THR A 274 41.51 -22.56 -20.78
N SER A 275 41.13 -22.28 -22.04
CA SER A 275 39.84 -21.61 -22.34
C SER A 275 38.64 -22.46 -21.93
N MET A 276 38.68 -23.77 -22.07
CA MET A 276 37.61 -24.67 -21.61
C MET A 276 37.39 -24.59 -20.10
N PHE A 277 38.45 -24.48 -19.31
CA PHE A 277 38.31 -24.28 -17.86
C PHE A 277 37.58 -22.97 -17.50
N ALA A 278 37.86 -21.87 -18.23
CA ALA A 278 37.15 -20.61 -18.04
C ALA A 278 35.67 -20.74 -18.40
N TYR A 279 35.34 -21.46 -19.49
CA TYR A 279 33.94 -21.65 -19.87
C TYR A 279 33.17 -22.54 -18.90
N VAL A 280 33.79 -23.55 -18.25
CA VAL A 280 33.14 -24.30 -17.14
C VAL A 280 32.65 -23.36 -16.08
N MET A 281 33.51 -22.45 -15.60
CA MET A 281 33.13 -21.49 -14.56
C MET A 281 31.97 -20.60 -15.00
N THR A 282 32.01 -20.09 -16.24
CA THR A 282 30.93 -19.23 -16.78
C THR A 282 29.60 -19.98 -16.86
N ILE A 283 29.60 -21.25 -17.30
CA ILE A 283 28.39 -22.08 -17.39
C ILE A 283 27.78 -22.34 -16.01
N LEU A 284 28.62 -22.73 -15.04
CA LEU A 284 28.16 -23.02 -13.68
C LEU A 284 27.60 -21.77 -12.99
N MET A 285 28.27 -20.61 -13.14
CA MET A 285 27.76 -19.33 -12.62
C MET A 285 26.44 -18.94 -13.27
N SER A 286 26.28 -19.17 -14.57
CA SER A 286 25.01 -18.89 -15.27
C SER A 286 23.87 -19.73 -14.74
N LEU A 287 24.09 -21.00 -14.44
CA LEU A 287 23.08 -21.89 -13.84
C LEU A 287 22.70 -21.45 -12.43
N MET A 288 23.64 -20.94 -11.63
CA MET A 288 23.31 -20.34 -10.32
C MET A 288 22.48 -19.06 -10.46
N MET A 289 22.78 -18.22 -11.47
CA MET A 289 21.95 -17.03 -11.74
C MET A 289 20.51 -17.39 -12.08
N PHE A 290 20.25 -18.49 -12.81
CA PHE A 290 18.89 -18.94 -13.07
C PHE A 290 18.12 -19.26 -11.79
N MET A 291 18.77 -19.88 -10.81
CA MET A 291 18.15 -20.18 -9.52
C MET A 291 17.76 -18.89 -8.77
N MET A 292 18.65 -17.90 -8.74
CA MET A 292 18.40 -16.59 -8.14
C MET A 292 17.25 -15.86 -8.83
N ILE A 293 17.21 -15.88 -10.18
CA ILE A 293 16.13 -15.29 -10.99
C ILE A 293 14.79 -15.89 -10.59
N PHE A 294 14.71 -17.22 -10.50
CA PHE A 294 13.47 -17.91 -10.16
C PHE A 294 12.91 -17.48 -8.80
N VAL A 295 13.76 -17.46 -7.76
CA VAL A 295 13.36 -17.06 -6.40
C VAL A 295 12.87 -15.62 -6.38
N MET A 296 13.61 -14.69 -6.99
CA MET A 296 13.24 -13.27 -6.99
C MET A 296 11.96 -12.99 -7.78
N LEU A 297 11.77 -13.64 -8.93
CA LEU A 297 10.53 -13.51 -9.70
C LEU A 297 9.34 -14.07 -8.92
N SER A 298 9.52 -15.19 -8.20
CA SER A 298 8.44 -15.77 -7.39
C SER A 298 7.99 -14.83 -6.27
N ILE A 299 8.92 -14.19 -5.55
CA ILE A 299 8.60 -13.19 -4.52
C ILE A 299 7.91 -11.98 -5.14
N SER A 300 8.37 -11.54 -6.31
CA SER A 300 7.82 -10.37 -6.97
C SER A 300 6.41 -10.59 -7.53
N MET A 301 6.06 -11.82 -7.91
CA MET A 301 4.72 -12.12 -8.44
C MET A 301 3.62 -11.82 -7.42
N ALA A 302 3.83 -12.12 -6.14
CA ALA A 302 2.88 -11.75 -5.08
C ALA A 302 2.71 -10.21 -4.98
N SER A 303 3.80 -9.45 -5.10
CA SER A 303 3.74 -7.99 -5.12
C SER A 303 3.02 -7.45 -6.37
N VAL A 304 3.22 -8.11 -7.54
CA VAL A 304 2.51 -7.80 -8.79
C VAL A 304 1.01 -8.02 -8.63
N GLU A 305 0.59 -9.11 -8.00
CA GLU A 305 -0.82 -9.42 -7.76
C GLU A 305 -1.49 -8.35 -6.90
N ARG A 306 -0.90 -8.00 -5.76
CA ARG A 306 -1.43 -6.95 -4.88
C ARG A 306 -1.50 -5.57 -5.53
N ILE A 307 -0.52 -5.21 -6.38
CA ILE A 307 -0.57 -3.95 -7.13
C ILE A 307 -1.67 -3.98 -8.18
N ASN A 308 -1.83 -5.09 -8.90
CA ASN A 308 -2.88 -5.23 -9.91
C ASN A 308 -4.28 -5.20 -9.29
N GLU A 309 -4.46 -5.74 -8.10
CA GLU A 309 -5.70 -5.64 -7.35
C GLU A 309 -6.09 -4.16 -7.17
N VAL A 310 -5.18 -3.31 -6.68
CA VAL A 310 -5.45 -1.86 -6.53
C VAL A 310 -5.71 -1.18 -7.87
N LEU A 311 -4.91 -1.46 -8.90
CA LEU A 311 -5.08 -0.82 -10.21
C LEU A 311 -6.34 -1.29 -10.94
N GLY A 312 -6.78 -2.53 -10.69
CA GLY A 312 -7.95 -3.14 -11.29
C GLY A 312 -9.27 -2.84 -10.57
N THR A 313 -9.22 -2.41 -9.30
CA THR A 313 -10.44 -2.08 -8.53
C THR A 313 -11.06 -0.81 -9.08
N GLU A 314 -12.30 -0.88 -9.51
CA GLU A 314 -13.07 0.30 -9.94
C GLU A 314 -13.77 0.92 -8.73
N SER A 315 -13.96 2.25 -8.78
CA SER A 315 -14.73 2.94 -7.74
C SER A 315 -16.19 2.51 -7.83
N THR A 316 -16.77 2.10 -6.71
CA THR A 316 -18.19 1.75 -6.63
C THR A 316 -19.09 2.99 -6.76
N ILE A 317 -18.56 4.16 -6.42
CA ILE A 317 -19.26 5.44 -6.49
C ILE A 317 -18.52 6.37 -7.45
N VAL A 318 -19.21 6.76 -8.52
CA VAL A 318 -18.70 7.70 -9.53
C VAL A 318 -19.73 8.80 -9.79
N SER A 319 -19.24 9.98 -10.18
CA SER A 319 -20.12 11.05 -10.68
C SER A 319 -20.77 10.63 -12.00
N PRO A 320 -22.07 10.87 -12.20
CA PRO A 320 -22.71 10.69 -13.51
C PRO A 320 -22.12 11.70 -14.53
N GLU A 321 -22.11 11.33 -15.83
CA GLU A 321 -21.52 12.16 -16.88
C GLU A 321 -22.18 13.56 -16.99
N ASN A 322 -23.49 13.66 -16.68
CA ASN A 322 -24.25 14.90 -16.68
C ASN A 322 -24.80 15.20 -15.27
N GLY A 323 -23.97 15.05 -14.23
CA GLY A 323 -24.37 15.28 -12.86
C GLY A 323 -24.82 16.72 -12.59
N LEU A 324 -25.82 16.86 -11.72
CA LEU A 324 -26.27 18.16 -11.25
C LEU A 324 -25.15 18.86 -10.47
N THR A 325 -24.89 20.11 -10.80
CA THR A 325 -23.80 20.91 -10.20
C THR A 325 -24.31 21.94 -9.19
N GLU A 326 -25.62 22.07 -9.02
CA GLU A 326 -26.24 23.02 -8.09
C GLU A 326 -27.15 22.28 -7.11
N VAL A 327 -26.94 22.51 -5.81
CA VAL A 327 -27.85 22.10 -4.74
C VAL A 327 -28.70 23.31 -4.38
N ALA A 328 -29.99 23.25 -4.66
CA ALA A 328 -30.89 24.41 -4.54
C ALA A 328 -31.05 24.84 -3.08
N ASP A 329 -31.30 23.89 -2.15
CA ASP A 329 -31.52 24.14 -0.73
C ASP A 329 -30.95 23.02 0.14
N GLY A 330 -31.14 23.10 1.45
CA GLY A 330 -30.66 22.10 2.43
C GLY A 330 -31.71 21.07 2.82
N SER A 331 -32.79 20.87 2.06
CA SER A 331 -33.80 19.85 2.38
C SER A 331 -33.28 18.44 2.10
N ILE A 332 -33.67 17.47 2.95
CA ILE A 332 -33.22 16.08 2.85
C ILE A 332 -34.41 15.16 2.99
N THR A 333 -34.48 14.12 2.18
CA THR A 333 -35.50 13.07 2.26
C THR A 333 -34.90 11.69 2.12
N PHE A 334 -35.15 10.84 3.09
CA PHE A 334 -34.93 9.40 3.02
C PHE A 334 -36.25 8.72 2.71
N ASP A 335 -36.30 7.91 1.68
CA ASP A 335 -37.51 7.31 1.14
C ASP A 335 -37.31 5.79 1.05
N HIS A 336 -37.84 5.05 2.02
CA HIS A 336 -37.70 3.59 2.19
C HIS A 336 -36.25 3.10 2.06
N VAL A 337 -35.31 3.70 2.81
CA VAL A 337 -33.88 3.43 2.69
C VAL A 337 -33.47 2.22 3.51
N ASP A 338 -32.88 1.24 2.81
CA ASP A 338 -32.11 0.15 3.41
C ASP A 338 -30.63 0.32 3.09
N PHE A 339 -29.77 -0.01 4.05
CA PHE A 339 -28.31 0.08 3.87
C PHE A 339 -27.59 -1.05 4.59
N ALA A 340 -26.58 -1.63 3.90
CA ALA A 340 -25.67 -2.61 4.45
C ALA A 340 -24.22 -2.28 4.09
N TYR A 341 -23.29 -2.56 4.99
CA TYR A 341 -21.86 -2.60 4.67
C TYR A 341 -21.51 -3.96 4.03
N THR A 342 -20.66 -3.91 3.02
CA THR A 342 -20.12 -5.11 2.37
C THR A 342 -18.67 -5.32 2.85
N ASP A 343 -18.33 -6.51 3.36
CA ASP A 343 -16.97 -6.84 3.78
C ASP A 343 -16.09 -7.30 2.59
N GLU A 344 -14.80 -7.59 2.87
CA GLU A 344 -13.83 -8.08 1.88
C GLU A 344 -14.26 -9.41 1.20
N ASN A 345 -15.11 -10.21 1.85
CA ASN A 345 -15.60 -11.49 1.35
C ASN A 345 -16.89 -11.34 0.53
N GLY A 346 -17.48 -10.14 0.50
CA GLY A 346 -18.77 -9.86 -0.13
C GLY A 346 -19.97 -10.14 0.79
N ASP A 347 -19.74 -10.43 2.08
CA ASP A 347 -20.81 -10.63 3.05
C ASP A 347 -21.41 -9.28 3.46
N LYS A 348 -22.73 -9.20 3.50
CA LYS A 348 -23.47 -7.97 3.81
C LYS A 348 -23.90 -7.93 5.28
N THR A 349 -23.55 -6.85 5.96
CA THR A 349 -24.04 -6.53 7.30
C THR A 349 -25.07 -5.42 7.22
N HIS A 350 -26.35 -5.75 7.36
CA HIS A 350 -27.44 -4.76 7.35
C HIS A 350 -27.36 -3.84 8.57
N VAL A 351 -27.45 -2.53 8.32
CA VAL A 351 -27.31 -1.48 9.37
C VAL A 351 -28.49 -0.56 9.42
N LEU A 352 -29.15 -0.27 8.30
CA LEU A 352 -30.37 0.54 8.26
C LEU A 352 -31.48 -0.24 7.54
N SER A 353 -32.70 -0.13 8.05
CA SER A 353 -33.89 -0.82 7.51
C SER A 353 -35.10 0.10 7.49
N ASP A 354 -35.67 0.28 6.29
CA ASP A 354 -36.88 1.05 6.00
C ASP A 354 -36.88 2.46 6.64
N ILE A 355 -35.79 3.21 6.41
CA ILE A 355 -35.69 4.58 6.94
C ILE A 355 -36.54 5.53 6.10
N ASN A 356 -37.48 6.17 6.76
CA ASN A 356 -38.37 7.20 6.23
C ASN A 356 -38.22 8.49 7.03
N LEU A 357 -37.59 9.53 6.46
CA LEU A 357 -37.32 10.78 7.16
C LEU A 357 -37.32 11.95 6.18
N SER A 358 -38.03 13.03 6.51
CA SER A 358 -38.00 14.28 5.74
C SER A 358 -37.53 15.43 6.65
N ILE A 359 -36.52 16.15 6.21
CA ILE A 359 -35.90 17.30 6.89
C ILE A 359 -36.06 18.52 6.00
N ARG A 360 -36.54 19.63 6.57
CA ARG A 360 -36.71 20.89 5.85
C ARG A 360 -35.41 21.67 5.76
N SER A 361 -35.27 22.51 4.74
CA SER A 361 -34.13 23.42 4.66
C SER A 361 -34.07 24.36 5.86
N GLY A 362 -32.89 24.50 6.46
CA GLY A 362 -32.63 25.30 7.64
C GLY A 362 -33.03 24.67 8.98
N GLU A 363 -33.65 23.49 8.96
CA GLU A 363 -34.06 22.77 10.18
C GLU A 363 -32.86 22.22 10.96
N VAL A 364 -32.97 22.21 12.28
CA VAL A 364 -32.00 21.61 13.21
C VAL A 364 -32.53 20.27 13.67
N ILE A 365 -31.86 19.19 13.28
CA ILE A 365 -32.22 17.81 13.65
C ILE A 365 -31.20 17.26 14.64
N GLY A 366 -31.72 16.79 15.81
CA GLY A 366 -30.95 15.96 16.74
C GLY A 366 -31.11 14.49 16.39
N ILE A 367 -30.04 13.68 16.47
CA ILE A 367 -30.13 12.22 16.32
C ILE A 367 -29.61 11.58 17.61
N LEU A 368 -30.43 10.74 18.25
CA LEU A 368 -30.13 9.97 19.45
C LEU A 368 -30.26 8.48 19.16
N GLY A 369 -29.53 7.67 19.88
CA GLY A 369 -29.62 6.20 19.84
C GLY A 369 -28.40 5.52 20.44
N GLY A 370 -28.51 4.25 20.73
CA GLY A 370 -27.42 3.43 21.27
C GLY A 370 -26.23 3.31 20.32
N THR A 371 -25.10 2.81 20.82
CA THR A 371 -23.95 2.45 19.98
C THR A 371 -24.37 1.34 19.01
N GLY A 372 -24.03 1.48 17.73
CA GLY A 372 -24.43 0.51 16.70
C GLY A 372 -25.85 0.70 16.12
N SER A 373 -26.62 1.69 16.56
CA SER A 373 -27.99 1.94 16.03
C SER A 373 -28.05 2.53 14.61
N GLY A 374 -26.92 2.72 13.92
CA GLY A 374 -26.88 3.19 12.53
C GLY A 374 -26.83 4.71 12.33
N LYS A 375 -26.66 5.54 13.38
CA LYS A 375 -26.65 7.01 13.29
C LYS A 375 -25.63 7.57 12.32
N SER A 376 -24.37 7.17 12.47
CA SER A 376 -23.29 7.63 11.57
C SER A 376 -23.50 7.13 10.14
N SER A 377 -23.97 5.89 9.98
CA SER A 377 -24.28 5.33 8.65
C SER A 377 -25.39 6.13 7.96
N LEU A 378 -26.44 6.54 8.70
CA LEU A 378 -27.53 7.35 8.16
C LEU A 378 -27.02 8.67 7.56
N VAL A 379 -26.19 9.41 8.30
CA VAL A 379 -25.73 10.73 7.85
C VAL A 379 -24.67 10.65 6.76
N GLN A 380 -23.90 9.55 6.66
CA GLN A 380 -22.92 9.30 5.62
C GLN A 380 -23.55 9.10 4.23
N LEU A 381 -24.82 8.73 4.17
CA LEU A 381 -25.56 8.60 2.90
C LEU A 381 -25.87 9.96 2.27
N ILE A 382 -25.98 11.04 3.05
CA ILE A 382 -26.32 12.39 2.56
C ILE A 382 -25.27 12.95 1.61
N PRO A 383 -23.94 12.96 1.95
CA PRO A 383 -22.89 13.36 1.02
C PRO A 383 -22.52 12.24 0.04
N ARG A 384 -23.31 11.17 -0.03
CA ARG A 384 -23.05 9.99 -0.85
C ARG A 384 -21.64 9.42 -0.64
N LEU A 385 -21.27 9.16 0.62
CA LEU A 385 -20.04 8.42 0.95
C LEU A 385 -20.23 6.92 0.69
N TYR A 386 -21.48 6.44 0.82
CA TYR A 386 -21.95 5.11 0.44
C TYR A 386 -23.26 5.25 -0.35
N ASP A 387 -23.58 4.28 -1.19
CA ASP A 387 -24.86 4.17 -1.87
C ASP A 387 -25.82 3.27 -1.06
N VAL A 388 -27.11 3.52 -1.16
CA VAL A 388 -28.16 2.73 -0.52
C VAL A 388 -28.36 1.38 -1.22
N GLU A 389 -28.76 0.35 -0.46
CA GLU A 389 -29.13 -0.94 -1.02
C GLU A 389 -30.50 -0.90 -1.68
N SER A 390 -31.47 -0.27 -1.05
CA SER A 390 -32.79 0.01 -1.61
C SER A 390 -33.29 1.39 -1.19
N GLY A 391 -34.31 1.91 -1.85
CA GLY A 391 -34.84 3.24 -1.61
C GLY A 391 -34.05 4.36 -2.26
N SER A 392 -34.21 5.58 -1.75
CA SER A 392 -33.50 6.77 -2.25
C SER A 392 -33.24 7.80 -1.16
N VAL A 393 -32.07 8.45 -1.25
CA VAL A 393 -31.74 9.64 -0.46
C VAL A 393 -31.77 10.84 -1.40
N LYS A 394 -32.55 11.85 -1.04
CA LYS A 394 -32.73 13.06 -1.85
C LYS A 394 -32.22 14.27 -1.09
N VAL A 395 -31.49 15.15 -1.77
CA VAL A 395 -31.05 16.46 -1.28
C VAL A 395 -31.65 17.50 -2.23
N ALA A 396 -32.28 18.56 -1.70
CA ALA A 396 -33.00 19.55 -2.49
C ALA A 396 -33.99 18.90 -3.48
N GLY A 397 -34.67 17.82 -3.06
CA GLY A 397 -35.66 17.10 -3.87
C GLY A 397 -35.07 16.20 -4.97
N GLN A 398 -33.75 16.16 -5.15
CA GLN A 398 -33.06 15.34 -6.16
C GLN A 398 -32.31 14.19 -5.50
N ASP A 399 -32.34 13.00 -6.12
CA ASP A 399 -31.56 11.85 -5.65
C ASP A 399 -30.07 12.18 -5.63
N VAL A 400 -29.36 11.82 -4.55
CA VAL A 400 -27.92 12.08 -4.39
C VAL A 400 -27.08 11.42 -5.51
N ARG A 401 -27.59 10.37 -6.13
CA ARG A 401 -26.95 9.67 -7.27
C ARG A 401 -26.94 10.50 -8.55
N ASN A 402 -27.78 11.50 -8.67
CA ASN A 402 -27.88 12.38 -9.84
C ASN A 402 -26.94 13.59 -9.77
N TYR A 403 -26.31 13.85 -8.63
CA TYR A 403 -25.36 14.93 -8.46
C TYR A 403 -23.96 14.57 -8.90
N ASP A 404 -23.21 15.59 -9.41
CA ASP A 404 -21.76 15.53 -9.39
C ASP A 404 -21.27 15.48 -7.95
N LEU A 405 -20.41 14.50 -7.63
CA LEU A 405 -19.97 14.24 -6.26
C LEU A 405 -19.21 15.40 -5.63
N ASP A 406 -18.37 16.10 -6.39
CA ASP A 406 -17.60 17.22 -5.87
C ASP A 406 -18.52 18.40 -5.52
N HIS A 407 -19.54 18.63 -6.33
CA HIS A 407 -20.50 19.69 -6.09
C HIS A 407 -21.41 19.37 -4.90
N LEU A 408 -21.93 18.15 -4.80
CA LEU A 408 -22.71 17.71 -3.64
C LEU A 408 -21.91 17.84 -2.34
N ARG A 409 -20.71 17.27 -2.30
CA ARG A 409 -19.83 17.25 -1.11
C ARG A 409 -19.33 18.63 -0.69
N LYS A 410 -19.24 19.60 -1.60
CA LYS A 410 -18.98 21.01 -1.24
C LYS A 410 -20.15 21.67 -0.52
N GLN A 411 -21.38 21.21 -0.74
CA GLN A 411 -22.57 21.76 -0.09
C GLN A 411 -22.98 20.99 1.18
N VAL A 412 -22.39 19.84 1.44
CA VAL A 412 -22.64 19.00 2.62
C VAL A 412 -21.34 18.89 3.42
N ALA A 413 -21.15 19.77 4.39
CA ALA A 413 -20.01 19.68 5.29
C ALA A 413 -20.28 18.67 6.40
N MET A 414 -19.32 17.77 6.64
CA MET A 414 -19.42 16.75 7.67
C MET A 414 -18.20 16.81 8.60
N VAL A 415 -18.44 16.93 9.91
CA VAL A 415 -17.44 16.74 10.96
C VAL A 415 -17.60 15.32 11.47
N LEU A 416 -16.62 14.47 11.16
CA LEU A 416 -16.64 13.05 11.51
C LEU A 416 -16.38 12.83 13.01
N GLN A 417 -16.83 11.72 13.55
CA GLN A 417 -16.54 11.29 14.92
C GLN A 417 -15.04 11.24 15.22
N THR A 418 -14.25 10.72 14.27
CA THR A 418 -12.77 10.74 14.36
C THR A 418 -12.24 12.02 13.74
N ASN A 419 -11.89 12.96 14.57
CA ASN A 419 -11.37 14.26 14.15
C ASN A 419 -9.89 14.19 13.78
N VAL A 420 -9.54 14.47 12.52
CA VAL A 420 -8.17 14.42 12.01
C VAL A 420 -7.72 15.79 11.52
N LEU A 421 -6.54 16.23 11.98
CA LEU A 421 -5.83 17.38 11.45
C LEU A 421 -4.58 16.90 10.70
N PHE A 422 -4.23 17.62 9.64
CA PHE A 422 -3.03 17.35 8.86
C PHE A 422 -1.82 18.10 9.42
N SER A 423 -0.63 17.59 9.18
CA SER A 423 0.60 18.32 9.49
C SER A 423 0.66 19.60 8.67
N GLY A 424 0.92 20.72 9.34
CA GLY A 424 0.90 22.05 8.76
C GLY A 424 0.41 23.08 9.79
N THR A 425 0.30 24.34 9.41
CA THR A 425 -0.20 25.38 10.31
C THR A 425 -1.70 25.24 10.57
N ILE A 426 -2.22 25.89 11.61
CA ILE A 426 -3.66 25.99 11.84
C ILE A 426 -4.34 26.62 10.62
N LYS A 427 -3.79 27.70 10.04
CA LYS A 427 -4.32 28.33 8.82
C LYS A 427 -4.40 27.36 7.64
N GLU A 428 -3.35 26.58 7.42
CA GLU A 428 -3.35 25.56 6.35
C GLU A 428 -4.42 24.52 6.59
N ASN A 429 -4.61 24.07 7.83
CA ASN A 429 -5.71 23.16 8.18
C ASN A 429 -7.10 23.78 7.95
N MET A 430 -7.28 25.06 8.22
CA MET A 430 -8.54 25.77 7.97
C MET A 430 -8.83 25.89 6.46
N ARG A 431 -7.79 26.16 5.65
CA ARG A 431 -7.92 26.25 4.19
C ARG A 431 -8.29 24.94 3.49
N TRP A 432 -8.32 23.82 4.18
CA TRP A 432 -8.96 22.60 3.67
C TRP A 432 -10.47 22.76 3.48
N GLY A 433 -11.12 23.58 4.28
CA GLY A 433 -12.54 23.91 4.10
C GLY A 433 -12.76 24.87 2.91
N ASN A 434 -11.92 25.88 2.79
CA ASN A 434 -11.90 26.81 1.66
C ASN A 434 -10.48 27.32 1.45
N LYS A 435 -9.85 26.93 0.31
CA LYS A 435 -8.45 27.27 0.00
C LYS A 435 -8.22 28.78 -0.16
N ASP A 436 -9.26 29.52 -0.55
CA ASP A 436 -9.22 30.95 -0.83
C ASP A 436 -9.72 31.78 0.38
N ALA A 437 -9.93 31.15 1.55
CA ALA A 437 -10.38 31.83 2.75
C ALA A 437 -9.35 32.88 3.21
N THR A 438 -9.84 34.08 3.49
CA THR A 438 -9.02 35.15 4.09
C THR A 438 -8.71 34.85 5.55
N ASP A 439 -7.71 35.52 6.11
CA ASP A 439 -7.34 35.35 7.52
C ASP A 439 -8.49 35.79 8.43
N GLU A 440 -9.27 36.80 8.03
CA GLU A 440 -10.47 37.28 8.74
C GLU A 440 -11.58 36.23 8.76
N GLU A 441 -11.86 35.59 7.62
CA GLU A 441 -12.85 34.49 7.54
C GLU A 441 -12.43 33.30 8.39
N ILE A 442 -11.13 32.96 8.42
CA ILE A 442 -10.58 31.92 9.30
C ILE A 442 -10.77 32.26 10.78
N MET A 443 -10.46 33.50 11.16
CA MET A 443 -10.66 33.96 12.55
C MET A 443 -12.14 33.93 12.94
N GLU A 444 -13.05 34.36 12.06
CA GLU A 444 -14.49 34.33 12.31
C GLU A 444 -15.01 32.91 12.51
N ALA A 445 -14.64 31.97 11.61
CA ALA A 445 -15.01 30.56 11.76
C ALA A 445 -14.46 29.95 13.05
N CYS A 446 -13.23 30.31 13.45
CA CYS A 446 -12.63 29.86 14.71
C CYS A 446 -13.32 30.47 15.94
N LYS A 447 -13.82 31.70 15.87
CA LYS A 447 -14.61 32.31 16.94
C LYS A 447 -15.95 31.61 17.12
N ILE A 448 -16.66 31.32 16.02
CA ILE A 448 -17.93 30.57 16.06
C ILE A 448 -17.72 29.18 16.67
N ALA A 449 -16.64 28.50 16.29
CA ALA A 449 -16.26 27.18 16.81
C ALA A 449 -15.60 27.23 18.20
N GLN A 450 -15.53 28.39 18.86
CA GLN A 450 -14.88 28.60 20.16
C GLN A 450 -13.39 28.18 20.16
N ALA A 451 -12.71 28.29 19.01
CA ALA A 451 -11.32 27.91 18.86
C ALA A 451 -10.35 29.09 19.01
N ASP A 452 -10.79 30.32 18.74
CA ASP A 452 -9.94 31.52 18.69
C ASP A 452 -9.21 31.75 20.03
N GLU A 453 -9.89 31.60 21.18
CA GLU A 453 -9.31 31.85 22.50
C GLU A 453 -8.06 31.00 22.75
N PHE A 454 -8.10 29.69 22.50
CA PHE A 454 -6.92 28.85 22.73
C PHE A 454 -5.85 29.02 21.64
N ILE A 455 -6.23 29.39 20.41
CA ILE A 455 -5.30 29.67 19.35
C ILE A 455 -4.44 30.89 19.70
N GLN A 456 -5.06 31.95 20.25
CA GLN A 456 -4.35 33.16 20.69
C GLN A 456 -3.38 32.88 21.83
N ASN A 457 -3.60 31.81 22.62
CA ASN A 457 -2.70 31.41 23.70
C ASN A 457 -1.49 30.60 23.19
N PHE A 458 -1.48 30.17 21.94
CA PHE A 458 -0.29 29.58 21.34
C PHE A 458 0.75 30.64 20.98
N LYS A 459 2.04 30.30 21.11
CA LYS A 459 3.16 31.22 20.86
C LYS A 459 3.09 31.85 19.45
N ASP A 460 2.70 31.05 18.44
CA ASP A 460 2.68 31.47 17.05
C ASP A 460 1.22 31.69 16.56
N GLY A 461 0.22 31.71 17.45
CA GLY A 461 -1.19 31.93 17.15
C GLY A 461 -1.69 31.00 16.04
N TYR A 462 -2.28 31.57 14.98
CA TYR A 462 -2.79 30.83 13.82
C TYR A 462 -1.71 30.17 12.94
N ASP A 463 -0.45 30.59 13.07
CA ASP A 463 0.69 29.99 12.37
C ASP A 463 1.33 28.83 13.16
N THR A 464 0.73 28.45 14.30
CA THR A 464 1.15 27.29 15.09
C THR A 464 1.10 26.03 14.25
N MET A 465 2.21 25.28 14.25
CA MET A 465 2.31 23.99 13.56
C MET A 465 1.53 22.91 14.29
N ILE A 466 0.66 22.23 13.56
CA ILE A 466 -0.05 21.02 13.98
C ILE A 466 0.76 19.80 13.55
N GLU A 467 1.01 18.91 14.48
CA GLU A 467 1.66 17.64 14.20
C GLU A 467 0.69 16.64 13.55
N ARG A 468 1.24 15.56 12.98
CA ARG A 468 0.45 14.52 12.30
C ARG A 468 -0.69 14.01 13.19
N GLY A 469 -1.91 14.10 12.68
CA GLY A 469 -3.13 13.68 13.40
C GLY A 469 -3.53 14.62 14.54
N GLY A 470 -2.89 15.77 14.69
CA GLY A 470 -3.16 16.71 15.78
C GLY A 470 -2.63 16.22 17.13
N ALA A 471 -1.47 15.55 17.17
CA ALA A 471 -0.92 14.97 18.40
C ALA A 471 -0.54 16.03 19.45
N ASN A 472 -0.26 17.25 19.05
CA ASN A 472 0.10 18.37 19.92
C ASN A 472 -1.07 19.26 20.36
N VAL A 473 -2.31 18.87 20.05
CA VAL A 473 -3.52 19.55 20.51
C VAL A 473 -4.45 18.60 21.26
N SER A 474 -5.21 19.12 22.24
CA SER A 474 -6.17 18.31 22.99
C SER A 474 -7.33 17.82 22.10
N GLY A 475 -8.07 16.79 22.55
CA GLY A 475 -9.23 16.26 21.82
C GLY A 475 -10.28 17.35 21.54
N GLY A 476 -10.65 18.16 22.54
CA GLY A 476 -11.59 19.25 22.39
C GLY A 476 -11.07 20.40 21.51
N GLN A 477 -9.78 20.72 21.54
CA GLN A 477 -9.17 21.68 20.61
C GLN A 477 -9.25 21.18 19.17
N ARG A 478 -8.94 19.90 18.96
CA ARG A 478 -9.02 19.25 17.64
C ARG A 478 -10.43 19.27 17.08
N GLN A 479 -11.44 18.93 17.90
CA GLN A 479 -12.85 18.99 17.50
C GLN A 479 -13.25 20.40 17.08
N ARG A 480 -12.92 21.41 17.87
CA ARG A 480 -13.23 22.82 17.55
C ARG A 480 -12.59 23.29 16.25
N LEU A 481 -11.32 22.89 15.98
CA LEU A 481 -10.67 23.18 14.72
C LEU A 481 -11.35 22.47 13.53
N CYS A 482 -11.80 21.23 13.70
CA CYS A 482 -12.55 20.53 12.64
C CYS A 482 -13.93 21.15 12.37
N ILE A 483 -14.60 21.67 13.40
CA ILE A 483 -15.85 22.44 13.24
C ILE A 483 -15.56 23.75 12.47
N ALA A 484 -14.53 24.52 12.87
CA ALA A 484 -14.14 25.75 12.16
C ALA A 484 -13.83 25.50 10.68
N ARG A 485 -13.12 24.41 10.38
CA ARG A 485 -12.83 23.98 9.00
C ARG A 485 -14.12 23.71 8.20
N ALA A 486 -15.10 23.04 8.80
CA ALA A 486 -16.39 22.76 8.16
C ALA A 486 -17.20 24.04 7.90
N LEU A 487 -17.14 25.03 8.80
CA LEU A 487 -17.82 26.33 8.65
C LEU A 487 -17.29 27.12 7.46
N LEU A 488 -15.99 27.05 7.17
CA LEU A 488 -15.37 27.74 6.03
C LEU A 488 -15.87 27.25 4.67
N MET A 489 -16.47 26.06 4.60
CA MET A 489 -17.13 25.57 3.38
C MET A 489 -18.41 26.35 3.05
N LYS A 490 -19.01 27.09 4.03
CA LYS A 490 -20.32 27.76 3.91
C LYS A 490 -21.40 26.83 3.35
N PRO A 491 -21.61 25.64 3.95
CA PRO A 491 -22.42 24.57 3.39
C PRO A 491 -23.92 24.85 3.52
N LYS A 492 -24.75 24.20 2.69
CA LYS A 492 -26.20 24.16 2.85
C LYS A 492 -26.65 23.14 3.88
N ILE A 493 -25.86 22.11 4.12
CA ILE A 493 -26.09 21.06 5.13
C ILE A 493 -24.82 20.89 5.94
N LEU A 494 -24.92 21.02 7.26
CA LEU A 494 -23.83 20.77 8.22
C LEU A 494 -24.17 19.56 9.09
N ILE A 495 -23.30 18.56 9.04
CA ILE A 495 -23.43 17.33 9.83
C ILE A 495 -22.34 17.32 10.90
N LEU A 496 -22.76 17.16 12.16
CA LEU A 496 -21.88 17.06 13.32
C LEU A 496 -22.05 15.66 13.93
N ASP A 497 -21.16 14.71 13.59
CA ASP A 497 -21.22 13.34 14.09
C ASP A 497 -20.39 13.20 15.37
N ASP A 498 -21.06 13.26 16.53
CA ASP A 498 -20.48 13.19 17.89
C ASP A 498 -19.27 14.13 18.09
N SER A 499 -19.28 15.25 17.37
CA SER A 499 -18.15 16.15 17.20
C SER A 499 -17.94 17.15 18.33
N THR A 500 -18.73 17.08 19.41
CA THR A 500 -18.59 17.87 20.64
C THR A 500 -18.41 17.02 21.90
N SER A 501 -18.25 15.71 21.76
CA SER A 501 -18.15 14.77 22.90
C SER A 501 -16.94 15.02 23.81
N ALA A 502 -15.82 15.51 23.27
CA ALA A 502 -14.62 15.88 24.03
C ALA A 502 -14.57 17.36 24.46
N VAL A 503 -15.67 18.11 24.22
CA VAL A 503 -15.81 19.51 24.62
C VAL A 503 -16.67 19.58 25.87
N ASP A 504 -16.36 20.51 26.78
CA ASP A 504 -17.17 20.76 27.97
C ASP A 504 -18.56 21.34 27.62
N THR A 505 -19.52 21.14 28.49
CA THR A 505 -20.95 21.49 28.25
C THR A 505 -21.15 23.00 27.98
N LYS A 506 -20.34 23.88 28.61
CA LYS A 506 -20.43 25.32 28.40
C LYS A 506 -19.97 25.70 27.00
N THR A 507 -18.82 25.20 26.60
CA THR A 507 -18.26 25.46 25.27
C THR A 507 -19.15 24.84 24.16
N ASP A 508 -19.72 23.65 24.37
CA ASP A 508 -20.68 23.03 23.43
C ASP A 508 -21.92 23.93 23.24
N SER A 509 -22.46 24.48 24.32
CA SER A 509 -23.60 25.42 24.25
C SER A 509 -23.27 26.68 23.46
N LEU A 510 -22.05 27.26 23.67
CA LEU A 510 -21.59 28.43 22.93
C LEU A 510 -21.40 28.14 21.43
N ILE A 511 -20.85 26.96 21.08
CA ILE A 511 -20.73 26.53 19.71
C ILE A 511 -22.12 26.46 19.06
N ARG A 512 -23.10 25.81 19.69
CA ARG A 512 -24.47 25.71 19.15
C ARG A 512 -25.13 27.08 18.97
N GLN A 513 -24.99 27.99 19.93
CA GLN A 513 -25.49 29.37 19.81
C GLN A 513 -24.81 30.10 18.63
N GLY A 514 -23.49 29.95 18.48
CA GLY A 514 -22.73 30.47 17.34
C GLY A 514 -23.23 29.93 16.00
N LEU A 515 -23.46 28.63 15.92
CA LEU A 515 -24.00 27.97 14.73
C LEU A 515 -25.43 28.43 14.40
N ALA A 516 -26.27 28.60 15.42
CA ALA A 516 -27.66 29.07 15.23
C ALA A 516 -27.74 30.51 14.73
N SER A 517 -26.83 31.39 15.20
CA SER A 517 -26.77 32.79 14.79
C SER A 517 -26.17 33.01 13.43
N SER A 518 -25.10 32.28 13.10
CA SER A 518 -24.28 32.47 11.87
C SER A 518 -24.77 31.69 10.67
N LEU A 519 -25.45 30.55 10.87
CA LEU A 519 -25.91 29.63 9.82
C LEU A 519 -27.42 29.44 9.82
N LYS A 520 -28.20 30.52 9.69
CA LYS A 520 -29.67 30.44 9.80
C LYS A 520 -30.31 29.58 8.70
N ASP A 521 -29.84 29.68 7.49
CA ASP A 521 -30.39 28.97 6.33
C ASP A 521 -29.76 27.58 6.08
N THR A 522 -28.76 27.19 6.89
CA THR A 522 -28.12 25.90 6.80
C THR A 522 -28.85 24.85 7.61
N THR A 523 -29.17 23.71 7.00
CA THR A 523 -29.71 22.54 7.70
C THR A 523 -28.63 21.93 8.57
N LYS A 524 -28.93 21.68 9.85
CA LYS A 524 -27.96 21.14 10.81
C LYS A 524 -28.43 19.80 11.32
N ILE A 525 -27.55 18.79 11.22
CA ILE A 525 -27.77 17.45 11.77
C ILE A 525 -26.75 17.23 12.87
N ILE A 526 -27.19 17.05 14.10
CA ILE A 526 -26.34 16.88 15.27
C ILE A 526 -26.57 15.48 15.84
N ILE A 527 -25.57 14.61 15.68
CA ILE A 527 -25.57 13.33 16.39
C ILE A 527 -24.93 13.56 17.75
N GLY A 528 -25.65 13.28 18.80
CA GLY A 528 -25.16 13.46 20.16
C GLY A 528 -25.48 12.26 21.05
N GLN A 529 -24.52 11.89 21.91
CA GLN A 529 -24.73 10.94 22.99
C GLN A 529 -25.32 11.62 24.22
N ARG A 530 -25.18 12.96 24.32
CA ARG A 530 -25.72 13.77 25.40
C ARG A 530 -27.03 14.44 24.96
N ILE A 531 -28.09 14.27 25.73
CA ILE A 531 -29.36 14.96 25.45
C ILE A 531 -29.18 16.48 25.46
N SER A 532 -28.34 17.01 26.35
CA SER A 532 -28.01 18.44 26.37
C SER A 532 -27.46 19.01 25.05
N SER A 533 -26.91 18.19 24.18
CA SER A 533 -26.38 18.63 22.87
C SER A 533 -27.45 18.70 21.78
N ILE A 534 -28.61 18.03 21.97
CA ILE A 534 -29.68 17.91 20.97
C ILE A 534 -31.03 18.39 21.42
N GLN A 535 -31.21 18.68 22.72
CA GLN A 535 -32.52 19.06 23.29
C GLN A 535 -33.14 20.32 22.68
N ASP A 536 -32.31 21.23 22.17
CA ASP A 536 -32.73 22.49 21.56
C ASP A 536 -32.97 22.35 20.04
N ALA A 537 -32.90 21.13 19.47
CA ALA A 537 -33.19 20.85 18.07
C ALA A 537 -34.71 21.00 17.79
N ASP A 538 -35.05 21.40 16.56
CA ASP A 538 -36.45 21.53 16.13
C ASP A 538 -37.18 20.18 16.20
N ARG A 539 -36.48 19.11 15.81
CA ARG A 539 -36.92 17.72 15.98
C ARG A 539 -35.75 16.83 16.33
N ILE A 540 -36.04 15.79 17.08
CA ILE A 540 -35.11 14.76 17.47
C ILE A 540 -35.57 13.42 16.88
N VAL A 541 -34.64 12.71 16.21
CA VAL A 541 -34.86 11.36 15.69
C VAL A 541 -34.22 10.38 16.65
N VAL A 542 -35.00 9.48 17.20
CA VAL A 542 -34.55 8.38 18.07
C VAL A 542 -34.34 7.14 17.18
N MET A 543 -33.09 6.64 17.13
CA MET A 543 -32.75 5.45 16.36
C MET A 543 -32.53 4.25 17.27
N ASN A 544 -33.08 3.12 16.90
CA ASN A 544 -32.90 1.84 17.57
C ASN A 544 -32.77 0.70 16.53
N ASP A 545 -31.75 -0.13 16.68
CA ASP A 545 -31.50 -1.31 15.83
C ASP A 545 -31.67 -1.04 14.32
N GLY A 546 -31.09 0.05 13.83
CA GLY A 546 -31.11 0.42 12.41
C GLY A 546 -32.44 1.00 11.90
N LYS A 547 -33.37 1.33 12.77
CA LYS A 547 -34.70 1.91 12.45
C LYS A 547 -34.92 3.20 13.18
N ILE A 548 -35.82 4.03 12.66
CA ILE A 548 -36.35 5.17 13.37
C ILE A 548 -37.45 4.68 14.31
N ASP A 549 -37.22 4.82 15.63
CA ASP A 549 -38.16 4.44 16.67
C ASP A 549 -39.20 5.56 16.93
N ALA A 550 -38.72 6.80 16.98
CA ALA A 550 -39.60 7.96 17.17
C ALA A 550 -38.99 9.24 16.57
N ILE A 551 -39.86 10.20 16.25
CA ILE A 551 -39.48 11.57 15.85
C ILE A 551 -40.40 12.54 16.61
N GLY A 552 -39.83 13.54 17.30
CA GLY A 552 -40.58 14.54 18.04
C GLY A 552 -39.70 15.65 18.60
N THR A 553 -40.30 16.58 19.31
CA THR A 553 -39.54 17.56 20.09
C THR A 553 -39.03 16.93 21.39
N HIS A 554 -38.10 17.60 22.06
CA HIS A 554 -37.61 17.17 23.37
C HIS A 554 -38.75 16.85 24.37
N HIS A 555 -39.75 17.73 24.45
CA HIS A 555 -40.90 17.54 25.34
C HIS A 555 -41.77 16.34 24.95
N ASP A 556 -42.08 16.20 23.66
CA ASP A 556 -42.90 15.09 23.18
C ASP A 556 -42.24 13.74 23.48
N LEU A 557 -40.91 13.66 23.23
CA LEU A 557 -40.15 12.40 23.38
C LEU A 557 -39.97 11.99 24.85
N ILE A 558 -39.85 12.92 25.77
CA ILE A 558 -39.85 12.60 27.23
C ILE A 558 -41.14 11.91 27.62
N GLU A 559 -42.27 12.35 27.07
CA GLU A 559 -43.59 11.79 27.42
C GLU A 559 -43.91 10.49 26.68
N THR A 560 -43.50 10.39 25.40
CA THR A 560 -43.99 9.34 24.49
C THR A 560 -42.99 8.23 24.24
N ASN A 561 -41.67 8.48 24.36
CA ASN A 561 -40.63 7.51 23.99
C ASN A 561 -39.84 6.99 25.19
N ALA A 562 -39.89 5.68 25.41
CA ALA A 562 -39.25 5.05 26.57
C ALA A 562 -37.70 5.13 26.49
N ILE A 563 -37.10 4.95 25.31
CA ILE A 563 -35.65 5.00 25.12
C ILE A 563 -35.12 6.41 25.39
N TYR A 564 -35.80 7.43 24.86
CA TYR A 564 -35.43 8.83 25.09
C TYR A 564 -35.53 9.22 26.57
N ARG A 565 -36.60 8.82 27.23
CA ARG A 565 -36.82 9.07 28.66
C ARG A 565 -35.76 8.41 29.53
N GLU A 566 -35.46 7.14 29.28
CA GLU A 566 -34.44 6.40 30.02
C GLU A 566 -33.05 7.10 29.93
N VAL A 567 -32.63 7.51 28.72
CA VAL A 567 -31.38 8.25 28.54
C VAL A 567 -31.39 9.60 29.24
N TYR A 568 -32.55 10.30 29.21
CA TYR A 568 -32.73 11.58 29.89
C TYR A 568 -32.62 11.43 31.42
N ASP A 569 -33.30 10.45 31.99
CA ASP A 569 -33.29 10.19 33.43
C ASP A 569 -31.89 9.80 33.91
N MET A 570 -31.20 8.92 33.20
CA MET A 570 -29.83 8.54 33.53
C MET A 570 -28.86 9.75 33.51
N GLN A 571 -29.01 10.66 32.55
CA GLN A 571 -28.12 11.83 32.42
C GLN A 571 -28.47 12.95 33.40
N THR A 572 -29.71 13.01 33.89
CA THR A 572 -30.19 14.04 34.82
C THR A 572 -29.96 13.61 36.26
N GLN A 573 -30.21 12.34 36.61
CA GLN A 573 -30.01 11.81 37.96
C GLN A 573 -28.50 11.75 38.33
N GLY A 574 -27.60 11.55 37.35
CA GLY A 574 -26.15 11.64 37.57
C GLY A 574 -25.64 13.04 37.98
N LYS A 575 -26.44 14.09 37.78
CA LYS A 575 -26.11 15.47 38.23
C LYS A 575 -26.61 15.79 39.64
N GLY A 576 -27.61 15.07 40.14
CA GLY A 576 -28.16 15.27 41.49
C GLY A 576 -27.32 14.68 42.62
N GLY A 577 -26.51 13.68 42.33
CA GLY A 577 -25.67 13.00 43.34
C GLY A 577 -24.38 13.72 43.71
N GLN A 578 -24.01 14.82 43.03
CA GLN A 578 -22.81 15.62 43.35
C GLN A 578 -23.15 16.91 44.15
N ALA A 579 -24.40 17.27 44.30
CA ALA A 579 -24.80 18.48 45.04
C ALA A 579 -25.02 18.23 46.55
N ASP A 580 -25.09 16.97 47.00
CA ASP A 580 -25.29 16.63 48.42
C ASP A 580 -24.02 16.11 49.12
N ALA A 581 -22.85 16.32 48.53
CA ALA A 581 -21.57 15.88 49.09
C ALA A 581 -20.52 17.03 49.20
N GLU A 582 -20.96 18.28 49.44
CA GLU A 582 -20.12 19.39 49.94
C GLU A 582 -20.58 19.89 51.31
#